data_5ac4e8ac60735c6336af1e226f54a205
#
_entry.id   5ac4e8ac60735c6336af1e226f54a205
#
_cell.length_a   1.000
_cell.length_b   1.000
_cell.length_c   1.000
_cell.angle_alpha   90.00
_cell.angle_beta   90.00
_cell.angle_gamma   90.00
#
_symmetry.space_group_name_H-M   'P 1'
#
loop_
_entity.id
_entity.type
_entity.pdbx_description
1 polymer ?
#
loop_
_entity_poly.entity_id
_entity_poly.type
_entity_poly.pdbx_seq_one_letter_code
_entity_poly.pdbx_strand_id
1 'polypeptide(L)'
;MPRLLLLDGHSLAYRAFFALPVENFSTTTGQHTNAVYGFTSMLINVLRDEQPTHVGVAFDVSRQTFRLTEYAEYKAKRNKTPSEFSSQLPLIEEVLDALNVPFLKKDGYEADDIIATLTTQALQDPEMEVLILTGDRDSLQLVTDRSTVLYPMRGVSDLARMTPEAVEAKYGVPPARYPELAAIVGETSDNLPGVPGVGQGYAAKWINQFDGLDNVITHADQITGKKGEALREHLGDVIRNR
;
A
#
# COMPACT_ATOMS: atom_id res chain seq x y z
N MET A 1 -16.43 11.33 16.83
CA MET A 1 -16.09 9.90 16.84
C MET A 1 -14.58 9.78 16.96
N PRO A 2 -14.05 8.79 17.69
CA PRO A 2 -12.62 8.56 17.73
C PRO A 2 -12.12 8.14 16.34
N ARG A 3 -10.96 8.68 15.95
CA ARG A 3 -10.38 8.48 14.63
C ARG A 3 -8.90 8.13 14.75
N LEU A 4 -8.52 6.97 14.24
CA LEU A 4 -7.12 6.52 14.16
C LEU A 4 -6.58 6.85 12.77
N LEU A 5 -5.47 7.58 12.70
CA LEU A 5 -4.69 7.81 11.50
C LEU A 5 -3.45 6.91 11.52
N LEU A 6 -3.33 6.03 10.54
CA LEU A 6 -2.14 5.20 10.30
C LEU A 6 -1.42 5.68 9.05
N LEU A 7 -0.11 5.86 9.15
CA LEU A 7 0.74 6.28 8.04
C LEU A 7 1.75 5.18 7.69
N ASP A 8 1.91 4.94 6.40
CA ASP A 8 3.01 4.16 5.85
C ASP A 8 4.23 5.07 5.72
N GLY A 9 5.12 5.02 6.72
CA GLY A 9 6.26 5.92 6.82
C GLY A 9 7.25 5.77 5.68
N HIS A 10 7.51 4.52 5.25
CA HIS A 10 8.47 4.26 4.20
C HIS A 10 7.96 4.72 2.82
N SER A 11 6.73 4.35 2.48
CA SER A 11 6.08 4.75 1.22
C SER A 11 5.98 6.27 1.09
N LEU A 12 5.56 6.97 2.15
CA LEU A 12 5.41 8.42 2.13
C LEU A 12 6.74 9.14 2.07
N ALA A 13 7.76 8.68 2.81
CA ALA A 13 9.10 9.23 2.76
C ALA A 13 9.72 9.05 1.37
N TYR A 14 9.56 7.88 0.76
CA TYR A 14 10.06 7.57 -0.57
C TYR A 14 9.38 8.45 -1.63
N ARG A 15 8.07 8.62 -1.51
CA ARG A 15 7.32 9.53 -2.38
C ARG A 15 7.80 10.97 -2.25
N ALA A 16 8.01 11.47 -1.04
CA ALA A 16 8.52 12.81 -0.79
C ALA A 16 9.92 13.00 -1.39
N PHE A 17 10.78 12.00 -1.26
CA PHE A 17 12.13 12.01 -1.82
C PHE A 17 12.13 12.23 -3.34
N PHE A 18 11.24 11.58 -4.08
CA PHE A 18 11.17 11.73 -5.54
C PHE A 18 10.29 12.91 -6.00
N ALA A 19 9.42 13.43 -5.16
CA ALA A 19 8.59 14.58 -5.50
C ALA A 19 9.32 15.92 -5.37
N LEU A 20 10.38 15.99 -4.56
CA LEU A 20 11.12 17.22 -4.25
C LEU A 20 12.57 17.10 -4.74
N PRO A 21 13.05 18.07 -5.54
CA PRO A 21 14.40 18.03 -6.08
C PRO A 21 15.44 18.16 -4.96
N VAL A 22 16.37 17.22 -4.91
CA VAL A 22 17.40 17.12 -3.86
C VAL A 22 18.24 18.39 -3.74
N GLU A 23 18.51 19.04 -4.87
CA GLU A 23 19.35 20.24 -4.96
C GLU A 23 18.82 21.42 -4.12
N ASN A 24 17.50 21.44 -3.89
CA ASN A 24 16.83 22.52 -3.14
C ASN A 24 16.67 22.19 -1.66
N PHE A 25 16.99 20.97 -1.25
CA PHE A 25 16.74 20.45 0.10
C PHE A 25 17.99 19.78 0.67
N SER A 26 18.99 20.58 0.99
CA SER A 26 20.22 20.12 1.63
C SER A 26 20.67 21.10 2.70
N THR A 27 21.27 20.61 3.77
CA THR A 27 21.89 21.43 4.77
C THR A 27 23.22 22.00 4.24
N THR A 28 23.77 22.99 4.93
CA THR A 28 25.12 23.54 4.62
C THR A 28 26.23 22.50 4.76
N THR A 29 25.98 21.41 5.49
CA THR A 29 26.91 20.28 5.67
C THR A 29 26.73 19.17 4.63
N GLY A 30 25.79 19.34 3.66
CA GLY A 30 25.53 18.39 2.59
C GLY A 30 24.54 17.27 2.93
N GLN A 31 23.89 17.28 4.10
CA GLN A 31 22.83 16.34 4.43
C GLN A 31 21.58 16.65 3.61
N HIS A 32 21.08 15.68 2.84
CA HIS A 32 19.83 15.79 2.11
C HIS A 32 18.64 15.76 3.08
N THR A 33 17.60 16.56 2.80
CA THR A 33 16.43 16.74 3.68
C THR A 33 15.10 16.76 2.94
N ASN A 34 15.07 16.48 1.65
CA ASN A 34 13.86 16.50 0.83
C ASN A 34 12.81 15.49 1.31
N ALA A 35 13.21 14.27 1.67
CA ALA A 35 12.30 13.27 2.22
C ALA A 35 11.75 13.68 3.60
N VAL A 36 12.62 14.17 4.49
CA VAL A 36 12.21 14.67 5.82
C VAL A 36 11.21 15.81 5.69
N TYR A 37 11.54 16.81 4.86
CA TYR A 37 10.68 17.97 4.64
C TYR A 37 9.31 17.56 4.08
N GLY A 38 9.31 16.75 3.02
CA GLY A 38 8.06 16.35 2.37
C GLY A 38 7.20 15.45 3.26
N PHE A 39 7.82 14.48 3.94
CA PHE A 39 7.12 13.64 4.92
C PHE A 39 6.50 14.46 6.04
N THR A 40 7.28 15.34 6.65
CA THR A 40 6.81 16.23 7.74
C THR A 40 5.66 17.14 7.27
N SER A 41 5.78 17.68 6.06
CA SER A 41 4.72 18.49 5.46
C SER A 41 3.44 17.71 5.25
N MET A 42 3.50 16.46 4.75
CA MET A 42 2.33 15.59 4.62
C MET A 42 1.71 15.27 5.97
N LEU A 43 2.54 14.94 6.98
CA LEU A 43 2.07 14.65 8.33
C LEU A 43 1.32 15.85 8.92
N ILE A 44 1.92 17.06 8.89
CA ILE A 44 1.28 18.28 9.41
C ILE A 44 -0.05 18.56 8.70
N ASN A 45 -0.08 18.45 7.38
CA ASN A 45 -1.29 18.69 6.61
C ASN A 45 -2.40 17.70 6.96
N VAL A 46 -2.10 16.39 7.00
CA VAL A 46 -3.12 15.39 7.30
C VAL A 46 -3.61 15.49 8.75
N LEU A 47 -2.73 15.81 9.70
CA LEU A 47 -3.14 16.04 11.10
C LEU A 47 -4.08 17.24 11.22
N ARG A 48 -3.78 18.34 10.51
CA ARG A 48 -4.62 19.54 10.48
C ARG A 48 -5.98 19.27 9.83
N ASP A 49 -5.98 18.60 8.68
CA ASP A 49 -7.17 18.45 7.84
C ASP A 49 -8.10 17.34 8.35
N GLU A 50 -7.56 16.25 8.86
CA GLU A 50 -8.34 15.10 9.34
C GLU A 50 -8.59 15.11 10.86
N GLN A 51 -7.83 15.86 11.64
CA GLN A 51 -7.97 16.03 13.10
C GLN A 51 -8.15 14.68 13.83
N PRO A 52 -7.24 13.69 13.63
CA PRO A 52 -7.35 12.39 14.26
C PRO A 52 -7.20 12.48 15.77
N THR A 53 -7.87 11.59 16.50
CA THR A 53 -7.71 11.45 17.96
C THR A 53 -6.51 10.56 18.33
N HIS A 54 -6.11 9.68 17.40
CA HIS A 54 -4.99 8.76 17.54
C HIS A 54 -4.18 8.77 16.25
N VAL A 55 -2.86 8.66 16.36
CA VAL A 55 -1.96 8.59 15.20
C VAL A 55 -0.87 7.56 15.44
N GLY A 56 -0.47 6.88 14.38
CA GLY A 56 0.68 5.97 14.40
C GLY A 56 1.32 5.86 13.02
N VAL A 57 2.63 5.67 12.98
CA VAL A 57 3.39 5.50 11.74
C VAL A 57 4.02 4.12 11.72
N ALA A 58 3.88 3.38 10.64
CA ALA A 58 4.54 2.08 10.46
C ALA A 58 5.74 2.21 9.52
N PHE A 59 6.84 1.54 9.86
CA PHE A 59 8.04 1.46 9.02
C PHE A 59 8.47 0.02 8.82
N ASP A 60 9.02 -0.26 7.64
CA ASP A 60 9.74 -1.49 7.38
C ASP A 60 11.06 -1.50 8.18
N VAL A 61 11.43 -2.65 8.73
CA VAL A 61 12.74 -2.86 9.34
C VAL A 61 13.77 -3.22 8.28
N SER A 62 13.42 -4.17 7.43
CA SER A 62 14.30 -4.70 6.40
C SER A 62 13.50 -5.33 5.26
N ARG A 63 14.19 -5.76 4.20
CA ARG A 63 13.58 -6.55 3.12
C ARG A 63 13.38 -8.02 3.51
N GLN A 64 13.92 -8.47 4.64
CA GLN A 64 13.85 -9.85 5.11
C GLN A 64 12.50 -10.06 5.80
N THR A 65 11.50 -10.46 5.02
CA THR A 65 10.14 -10.75 5.51
C THR A 65 9.77 -12.20 5.21
N PHE A 66 8.70 -12.69 5.82
CA PHE A 66 8.20 -14.04 5.55
C PHE A 66 7.89 -14.27 4.06
N ARG A 67 7.50 -13.20 3.32
CA ARG A 67 7.22 -13.28 1.89
C ARG A 67 8.43 -13.73 1.07
N LEU A 68 9.64 -13.32 1.45
CA LEU A 68 10.88 -13.81 0.81
C LEU A 68 11.15 -15.29 1.08
N THR A 69 10.67 -15.83 2.20
CA THR A 69 10.77 -17.26 2.50
C THR A 69 9.83 -18.06 1.63
N GLU A 70 8.64 -17.53 1.35
CA GLU A 70 7.63 -18.18 0.50
C GLU A 70 7.92 -17.98 -0.99
N TYR A 71 8.43 -16.81 -1.37
CA TYR A 71 8.77 -16.49 -2.76
C TYR A 71 10.07 -15.69 -2.83
N ALA A 72 11.17 -16.37 -3.14
CA ALA A 72 12.52 -15.78 -3.18
C ALA A 72 12.68 -14.62 -4.19
N GLU A 73 11.84 -14.59 -5.24
CA GLU A 73 11.82 -13.52 -6.25
C GLU A 73 10.97 -12.29 -5.84
N TYR A 74 10.34 -12.32 -4.65
CA TYR A 74 9.53 -11.21 -4.16
C TYR A 74 10.37 -9.92 -4.08
N LYS A 75 9.91 -8.86 -4.72
CA LYS A 75 10.60 -7.56 -4.79
C LYS A 75 12.04 -7.61 -5.35
N ALA A 76 12.45 -8.74 -6.00
CA ALA A 76 13.83 -8.92 -6.48
C ALA A 76 14.26 -7.89 -7.53
N LYS A 77 13.32 -7.36 -8.31
CA LYS A 77 13.58 -6.36 -9.35
C LYS A 77 13.54 -4.92 -8.86
N ARG A 78 13.24 -4.67 -7.59
CA ARG A 78 13.27 -3.32 -7.02
C ARG A 78 14.71 -2.78 -7.04
N ASN A 79 14.89 -1.58 -7.55
CA ASN A 79 16.16 -0.88 -7.54
C ASN A 79 16.70 -0.75 -6.11
N LYS A 80 18.02 -0.68 -5.99
CA LYS A 80 18.66 -0.38 -4.71
C LYS A 80 18.19 0.99 -4.23
N THR A 81 17.78 1.06 -2.98
CA THR A 81 17.36 2.30 -2.33
C THR A 81 18.54 3.29 -2.35
N PRO A 82 18.37 4.53 -2.82
CA PRO A 82 19.41 5.55 -2.80
C PRO A 82 19.94 5.78 -1.37
N SER A 83 21.26 5.95 -1.24
CA SER A 83 21.89 6.24 0.06
C SER A 83 21.38 7.56 0.65
N GLU A 84 21.14 8.53 -0.24
CA GLU A 84 20.60 9.85 0.09
C GLU A 84 19.19 9.78 0.71
N PHE A 85 18.38 8.81 0.29
CA PHE A 85 17.10 8.53 0.91
C PHE A 85 17.30 7.84 2.26
N SER A 86 18.10 6.77 2.29
CA SER A 86 18.29 5.97 3.51
C SER A 86 18.84 6.78 4.67
N SER A 87 19.69 7.77 4.39
CA SER A 87 20.26 8.67 5.42
C SER A 87 19.22 9.60 6.06
N GLN A 88 18.04 9.76 5.45
CA GLN A 88 16.98 10.61 5.96
C GLN A 88 15.95 9.88 6.84
N LEU A 89 15.89 8.55 6.81
CA LEU A 89 14.93 7.80 7.62
C LEU A 89 15.11 8.04 9.13
N PRO A 90 16.35 8.01 9.68
CA PRO A 90 16.55 8.34 11.11
C PRO A 90 16.10 9.76 11.45
N LEU A 91 16.27 10.72 10.54
CA LEU A 91 15.82 12.10 10.76
C LEU A 91 14.29 12.21 10.80
N ILE A 92 13.59 11.40 10.01
CA ILE A 92 12.13 11.31 10.07
C ILE A 92 11.69 10.75 11.42
N GLU A 93 12.38 9.72 11.93
CA GLU A 93 12.11 9.15 13.26
C GLU A 93 12.34 10.19 14.37
N GLU A 94 13.42 10.97 14.29
CA GLU A 94 13.67 12.09 15.23
C GLU A 94 12.54 13.14 15.18
N VAL A 95 12.00 13.44 14.00
CA VAL A 95 10.85 14.35 13.88
C VAL A 95 9.61 13.76 14.56
N LEU A 96 9.34 12.47 14.37
CA LEU A 96 8.20 11.80 15.00
C LEU A 96 8.33 11.79 16.52
N ASP A 97 9.53 11.47 17.04
CA ASP A 97 9.82 11.52 18.47
C ASP A 97 9.62 12.94 19.04
N ALA A 98 10.12 13.96 18.34
CA ALA A 98 9.96 15.37 18.76
C ALA A 98 8.50 15.83 18.76
N LEU A 99 7.66 15.27 17.87
CA LEU A 99 6.23 15.52 17.81
C LEU A 99 5.41 14.62 18.73
N ASN A 100 6.05 13.71 19.46
CA ASN A 100 5.41 12.67 20.28
C ASN A 100 4.41 11.82 19.47
N VAL A 101 4.76 11.50 18.21
CA VAL A 101 4.00 10.61 17.33
C VAL A 101 4.63 9.23 17.37
N PRO A 102 3.92 8.21 17.88
CA PRO A 102 4.45 6.86 17.95
C PRO A 102 4.69 6.27 16.56
N PHE A 103 5.81 5.58 16.40
CA PHE A 103 6.07 4.78 15.21
C PHE A 103 6.42 3.34 15.58
N LEU A 104 6.04 2.43 14.70
CA LEU A 104 6.12 0.99 14.93
C LEU A 104 6.94 0.32 13.84
N LYS A 105 7.72 -0.67 14.27
CA LYS A 105 8.51 -1.55 13.41
C LYS A 105 8.39 -2.98 13.91
N LYS A 106 8.38 -3.95 13.00
CA LYS A 106 8.31 -5.36 13.37
C LYS A 106 9.21 -6.19 12.46
N ASP A 107 10.21 -6.86 13.06
CA ASP A 107 11.09 -7.76 12.33
C ASP A 107 10.27 -8.89 11.64
N GLY A 108 10.62 -9.17 10.39
CA GLY A 108 9.97 -10.20 9.59
C GLY A 108 8.65 -9.80 8.94
N TYR A 109 8.17 -8.58 9.20
CA TYR A 109 6.93 -8.02 8.65
C TYR A 109 7.19 -6.69 7.95
N GLU A 110 6.30 -6.33 7.04
CA GLU A 110 6.29 -5.03 6.36
C GLU A 110 5.40 -4.03 7.10
N ALA A 111 5.54 -2.74 6.78
CA ALA A 111 4.69 -1.68 7.31
C ALA A 111 3.20 -1.95 7.05
N ASP A 112 2.88 -2.51 5.88
CA ASP A 112 1.51 -2.88 5.51
C ASP A 112 0.90 -3.92 6.45
N ASP A 113 1.68 -4.90 6.94
CA ASP A 113 1.22 -5.91 7.90
C ASP A 113 0.86 -5.27 9.25
N ILE A 114 1.67 -4.28 9.68
CA ILE A 114 1.41 -3.50 10.90
C ILE A 114 0.13 -2.69 10.73
N ILE A 115 0.00 -1.97 9.62
CA ILE A 115 -1.18 -1.16 9.31
C ILE A 115 -2.44 -2.02 9.24
N ALA A 116 -2.39 -3.16 8.57
CA ALA A 116 -3.52 -4.09 8.48
C ALA A 116 -3.93 -4.63 9.85
N THR A 117 -2.94 -4.99 10.67
CA THR A 117 -3.18 -5.48 12.04
C THR A 117 -3.85 -4.41 12.90
N LEU A 118 -3.30 -3.20 12.92
CA LEU A 118 -3.84 -2.10 13.74
C LEU A 118 -5.22 -1.66 13.25
N THR A 119 -5.45 -1.63 11.92
CA THR A 119 -6.75 -1.33 11.34
C THR A 119 -7.79 -2.34 11.80
N THR A 120 -7.47 -3.64 11.68
CA THR A 120 -8.37 -4.72 12.09
C THR A 120 -8.69 -4.67 13.58
N GLN A 121 -7.70 -4.39 14.42
CA GLN A 121 -7.90 -4.26 15.87
C GLN A 121 -8.74 -3.02 16.21
N ALA A 122 -8.45 -1.88 15.61
CA ALA A 122 -9.17 -0.64 15.86
C ALA A 122 -10.65 -0.73 15.48
N LEU A 123 -10.96 -1.40 14.37
CA LEU A 123 -12.34 -1.60 13.90
C LEU A 123 -13.17 -2.55 14.77
N GLN A 124 -12.58 -3.23 15.75
CA GLN A 124 -13.34 -3.97 16.78
C GLN A 124 -14.14 -3.02 17.68
N ASP A 125 -13.66 -1.79 17.87
CA ASP A 125 -14.47 -0.74 18.48
C ASP A 125 -15.48 -0.20 17.43
N PRO A 126 -16.80 -0.33 17.67
CA PRO A 126 -17.81 0.10 16.70
C PRO A 126 -17.83 1.62 16.45
N GLU A 127 -17.26 2.42 17.36
CA GLU A 127 -17.21 3.88 17.21
C GLU A 127 -15.90 4.37 16.52
N MET A 128 -14.91 3.50 16.35
CA MET A 128 -13.63 3.87 15.77
C MET A 128 -13.71 3.99 14.24
N GLU A 129 -13.24 5.11 13.72
CA GLU A 129 -12.91 5.28 12.30
C GLU A 129 -11.41 5.15 12.08
N VAL A 130 -11.00 4.60 10.93
CA VAL A 130 -9.59 4.47 10.56
C VAL A 130 -9.31 5.19 9.25
N LEU A 131 -8.27 6.01 9.25
CA LEU A 131 -7.69 6.60 8.05
C LEU A 131 -6.30 6.00 7.83
N ILE A 132 -6.03 5.54 6.60
CA ILE A 132 -4.76 4.95 6.22
C ILE A 132 -4.13 5.83 5.14
N LEU A 133 -3.03 6.50 5.47
CA LEU A 133 -2.28 7.30 4.50
C LEU A 133 -1.12 6.48 3.95
N THR A 134 -1.25 6.01 2.73
CA THR A 134 -0.23 5.21 2.03
C THR A 134 -0.29 5.40 0.52
N GLY A 135 0.84 5.25 -0.15
CA GLY A 135 0.94 5.15 -1.61
C GLY A 135 0.84 3.73 -2.13
N ASP A 136 0.65 2.74 -1.25
CA ASP A 136 0.48 1.35 -1.64
C ASP A 136 -0.99 1.00 -1.87
N ARG A 137 -1.26 0.35 -3.01
CA ARG A 137 -2.62 -0.06 -3.39
C ARG A 137 -3.10 -1.29 -2.65
N ASP A 138 -2.20 -2.09 -2.12
CA ASP A 138 -2.56 -3.31 -1.39
C ASP A 138 -3.37 -2.97 -0.14
N SER A 139 -3.18 -1.79 0.43
CA SER A 139 -4.01 -1.26 1.53
C SER A 139 -5.48 -1.02 1.15
N LEU A 140 -5.84 -1.02 -0.16
CA LEU A 140 -7.23 -0.87 -0.58
C LEU A 140 -8.13 -2.00 -0.10
N GLN A 141 -7.58 -3.17 0.17
CA GLN A 141 -8.31 -4.29 0.78
C GLN A 141 -8.83 -4.00 2.19
N LEU A 142 -8.24 -3.01 2.87
CA LEU A 142 -8.61 -2.59 4.22
C LEU A 142 -9.76 -1.59 4.26
N VAL A 143 -10.21 -1.11 3.09
CA VAL A 143 -11.29 -0.12 2.98
C VAL A 143 -12.62 -0.75 3.35
N THR A 144 -13.35 -0.08 4.23
CA THR A 144 -14.71 -0.43 4.69
C THR A 144 -15.50 0.86 4.89
N ASP A 145 -16.75 0.76 5.35
CA ASP A 145 -17.55 1.94 5.71
C ASP A 145 -16.91 2.79 6.83
N ARG A 146 -16.00 2.19 7.63
CA ARG A 146 -15.32 2.85 8.74
C ARG A 146 -13.80 2.94 8.57
N SER A 147 -13.25 2.47 7.46
CA SER A 147 -11.84 2.69 7.13
C SER A 147 -11.69 3.22 5.71
N THR A 148 -10.90 4.27 5.56
CA THR A 148 -10.66 4.97 4.28
C THR A 148 -9.17 5.05 4.02
N VAL A 149 -8.74 4.71 2.81
CA VAL A 149 -7.36 4.96 2.38
C VAL A 149 -7.25 6.36 1.78
N LEU A 150 -6.34 7.15 2.32
CA LEU A 150 -5.92 8.44 1.78
C LEU A 150 -4.74 8.19 0.85
N TYR A 151 -5.00 8.24 -0.46
CA TYR A 151 -4.01 7.89 -1.47
C TYR A 151 -3.38 9.14 -2.08
N PRO A 152 -2.06 9.35 -1.94
CA PRO A 152 -1.39 10.51 -2.51
C PRO A 152 -1.43 10.53 -4.04
N MET A 153 -1.95 11.59 -4.65
CA MET A 153 -2.09 11.73 -6.10
C MET A 153 -0.94 12.52 -6.72
N ARG A 154 -0.78 13.79 -6.37
CA ARG A 154 0.28 14.66 -6.88
C ARG A 154 1.00 15.36 -5.73
N GLY A 155 2.34 15.38 -5.81
CA GLY A 155 3.13 16.02 -4.75
C GLY A 155 2.87 15.42 -3.37
N VAL A 156 2.83 16.27 -2.36
CA VAL A 156 2.73 15.89 -0.94
C VAL A 156 1.40 16.30 -0.28
N SER A 157 0.48 16.93 -1.02
CA SER A 157 -0.74 17.51 -0.44
C SER A 157 -2.05 17.08 -1.10
N ASP A 158 -1.98 16.48 -2.30
CA ASP A 158 -3.18 16.06 -3.03
C ASP A 158 -3.50 14.60 -2.70
N LEU A 159 -4.55 14.37 -1.91
CA LEU A 159 -4.96 13.05 -1.42
C LEU A 159 -6.33 12.66 -1.99
N ALA A 160 -6.41 11.52 -2.66
CA ALA A 160 -7.69 10.91 -3.02
C ALA A 160 -8.21 10.08 -1.85
N ARG A 161 -9.49 10.24 -1.52
CA ARG A 161 -10.18 9.40 -0.53
C ARG A 161 -10.74 8.16 -1.20
N MET A 162 -10.17 7.03 -0.88
CA MET A 162 -10.59 5.72 -1.38
C MET A 162 -11.60 5.13 -0.41
N THR A 163 -12.87 5.41 -0.66
CA THR A 163 -14.03 4.79 0.01
C THR A 163 -14.40 3.48 -0.71
N PRO A 164 -15.29 2.64 -0.17
CA PRO A 164 -15.77 1.44 -0.88
C PRO A 164 -16.26 1.75 -2.30
N GLU A 165 -17.04 2.81 -2.46
CA GLU A 165 -17.58 3.24 -3.77
C GLU A 165 -16.48 3.72 -4.71
N ALA A 166 -15.47 4.44 -4.18
CA ALA A 166 -14.35 4.93 -4.97
C ALA A 166 -13.46 3.77 -5.45
N VAL A 167 -13.24 2.75 -4.62
CA VAL A 167 -12.51 1.53 -4.99
C VAL A 167 -13.28 0.78 -6.07
N GLU A 168 -14.56 0.52 -5.86
CA GLU A 168 -15.40 -0.21 -6.82
C GLU A 168 -15.50 0.53 -8.16
N ALA A 169 -15.73 1.84 -8.14
CA ALA A 169 -15.78 2.67 -9.35
C ALA A 169 -14.47 2.63 -10.15
N LYS A 170 -13.32 2.57 -9.45
CA LYS A 170 -12.00 2.60 -10.09
C LYS A 170 -11.53 1.23 -10.54
N TYR A 171 -11.79 0.19 -9.75
CA TYR A 171 -11.22 -1.15 -9.95
C TYR A 171 -12.22 -2.18 -10.43
N GLY A 172 -13.52 -1.89 -10.36
CA GLY A 172 -14.60 -2.77 -10.81
C GLY A 172 -14.89 -3.94 -9.86
N VAL A 173 -14.31 -3.92 -8.65
CA VAL A 173 -14.53 -4.88 -7.58
C VAL A 173 -14.62 -4.16 -6.24
N PRO A 174 -15.38 -4.69 -5.26
CA PRO A 174 -15.37 -4.14 -3.91
C PRO A 174 -14.01 -4.30 -3.23
N PRO A 175 -13.67 -3.48 -2.21
CA PRO A 175 -12.36 -3.49 -1.53
C PRO A 175 -11.89 -4.89 -1.10
N ALA A 176 -12.78 -5.68 -0.51
CA ALA A 176 -12.45 -7.03 -0.04
C ALA A 176 -11.98 -7.99 -1.15
N ARG A 177 -12.30 -7.68 -2.41
CA ARG A 177 -11.87 -8.46 -3.59
C ARG A 177 -10.69 -7.84 -4.34
N TYR A 178 -10.14 -6.74 -3.83
CA TYR A 178 -8.95 -6.15 -4.44
C TYR A 178 -7.75 -7.12 -4.49
N PRO A 179 -7.45 -7.91 -3.43
CA PRO A 179 -6.39 -8.92 -3.51
C PRO A 179 -6.62 -9.98 -4.61
N GLU A 180 -7.87 -10.36 -4.84
CA GLU A 180 -8.23 -11.31 -5.91
C GLU A 180 -7.95 -10.71 -7.29
N LEU A 181 -8.24 -9.42 -7.46
CA LEU A 181 -7.92 -8.67 -8.69
C LEU A 181 -6.41 -8.61 -8.91
N ALA A 182 -5.65 -8.23 -7.86
CA ALA A 182 -4.20 -8.14 -7.89
C ALA A 182 -3.56 -9.50 -8.19
N ALA A 183 -4.08 -10.58 -7.65
CA ALA A 183 -3.59 -11.93 -7.91
C ALA A 183 -3.67 -12.32 -9.41
N ILE A 184 -4.72 -11.93 -10.11
CA ILE A 184 -4.87 -12.19 -11.56
C ILE A 184 -4.02 -11.24 -12.39
N VAL A 185 -4.02 -9.94 -12.06
CA VAL A 185 -3.33 -8.91 -12.83
C VAL A 185 -1.82 -8.94 -12.60
N GLY A 186 -1.40 -9.38 -11.41
CA GLY A 186 -0.03 -9.33 -10.93
C GLY A 186 0.36 -7.95 -10.42
N GLU A 187 1.48 -7.90 -9.72
CA GLU A 187 2.06 -6.66 -9.19
C GLU A 187 3.53 -6.56 -9.62
N THR A 188 3.79 -5.74 -10.62
CA THR A 188 5.14 -5.60 -11.21
C THR A 188 6.15 -5.04 -10.20
N SER A 189 5.72 -4.13 -9.32
CA SER A 189 6.56 -3.56 -8.27
C SER A 189 7.05 -4.61 -7.28
N ASP A 190 6.28 -5.66 -7.08
CA ASP A 190 6.58 -6.76 -6.17
C ASP A 190 7.14 -8.00 -6.88
N ASN A 191 7.33 -7.87 -8.19
CA ASN A 191 7.77 -8.96 -9.05
C ASN A 191 6.80 -10.17 -9.04
N LEU A 192 5.51 -9.89 -8.88
CA LEU A 192 4.46 -10.89 -8.95
C LEU A 192 3.89 -10.92 -10.38
N PRO A 193 4.13 -11.97 -11.15
CA PRO A 193 3.63 -12.05 -12.52
C PRO A 193 2.12 -12.26 -12.53
N GLY A 194 1.42 -11.50 -13.37
CA GLY A 194 0.00 -11.72 -13.64
C GLY A 194 -0.24 -12.57 -14.87
N VAL A 195 -1.51 -12.83 -15.17
CA VAL A 195 -1.93 -13.56 -16.35
C VAL A 195 -1.67 -12.73 -17.62
N PRO A 196 -0.86 -13.21 -18.58
CA PRO A 196 -0.53 -12.45 -19.78
C PRO A 196 -1.75 -12.01 -20.58
N GLY A 197 -1.80 -10.71 -20.93
CA GLY A 197 -2.89 -10.13 -21.69
C GLY A 197 -4.21 -9.94 -20.91
N VAL A 198 -4.22 -10.20 -19.61
CA VAL A 198 -5.36 -9.99 -18.71
C VAL A 198 -5.08 -8.76 -17.86
N GLY A 199 -5.75 -7.66 -18.17
CA GLY A 199 -5.73 -6.45 -17.37
C GLY A 199 -6.92 -6.38 -16.40
N GLN A 200 -6.94 -5.31 -15.60
CA GLN A 200 -7.93 -5.05 -14.56
C GLN A 200 -9.38 -5.30 -14.99
N GLY A 201 -9.80 -4.78 -16.14
CA GLY A 201 -11.19 -4.92 -16.61
C GLY A 201 -11.62 -6.36 -16.85
N TYR A 202 -10.72 -7.23 -17.36
CA TYR A 202 -11.02 -8.65 -17.53
C TYR A 202 -11.00 -9.41 -16.21
N ALA A 203 -10.03 -9.13 -15.36
CA ALA A 203 -9.93 -9.73 -14.04
C ALA A 203 -11.19 -9.39 -13.19
N ALA A 204 -11.58 -8.12 -13.14
CA ALA A 204 -12.79 -7.68 -12.45
C ALA A 204 -14.06 -8.35 -13.00
N LYS A 205 -14.17 -8.43 -14.35
CA LYS A 205 -15.29 -9.14 -14.97
C LYS A 205 -15.38 -10.59 -14.53
N TRP A 206 -14.27 -11.32 -14.48
CA TRP A 206 -14.28 -12.72 -14.08
C TRP A 206 -14.61 -12.87 -12.60
N ILE A 207 -14.00 -12.06 -11.72
CA ILE A 207 -14.28 -12.07 -10.28
C ILE A 207 -15.78 -11.84 -10.04
N ASN A 208 -16.39 -10.87 -10.71
CA ASN A 208 -17.81 -10.57 -10.55
C ASN A 208 -18.71 -11.65 -11.18
N GLN A 209 -18.32 -12.21 -12.34
CA GLN A 209 -19.11 -13.24 -13.01
C GLN A 209 -19.14 -14.56 -12.25
N PHE A 210 -18.02 -14.94 -11.65
CA PHE A 210 -17.88 -16.20 -10.92
C PHE A 210 -18.01 -16.06 -9.40
N ASP A 211 -18.29 -14.86 -8.92
CA ASP A 211 -18.42 -14.54 -7.48
C ASP A 211 -17.16 -14.87 -6.67
N GLY A 212 -15.99 -14.46 -7.19
CA GLY A 212 -14.70 -14.55 -6.50
C GLY A 212 -13.65 -15.40 -7.21
N LEU A 213 -12.41 -15.22 -6.78
CA LEU A 213 -11.23 -15.85 -7.40
C LEU A 213 -11.26 -17.38 -7.30
N ASP A 214 -11.71 -17.94 -6.17
CA ASP A 214 -11.78 -19.40 -6.00
C ASP A 214 -12.66 -20.03 -7.08
N ASN A 215 -13.78 -19.40 -7.38
CA ASN A 215 -14.67 -19.86 -8.44
C ASN A 215 -14.09 -19.61 -9.84
N VAL A 216 -13.36 -18.52 -10.06
CA VAL A 216 -12.62 -18.28 -11.31
C VAL A 216 -11.61 -19.40 -11.56
N ILE A 217 -10.86 -19.80 -10.53
CA ILE A 217 -9.88 -20.90 -10.61
C ILE A 217 -10.59 -22.23 -10.90
N THR A 218 -11.65 -22.54 -10.14
CA THR A 218 -12.40 -23.80 -10.27
C THR A 218 -13.07 -23.95 -11.64
N HIS A 219 -13.51 -22.83 -12.23
CA HIS A 219 -14.21 -22.83 -13.53
C HIS A 219 -13.38 -22.23 -14.66
N ALA A 220 -12.05 -22.25 -14.53
CA ALA A 220 -11.14 -21.70 -15.54
C ALA A 220 -11.29 -22.33 -16.93
N ASP A 221 -11.77 -23.58 -17.01
CA ASP A 221 -12.11 -24.30 -18.24
C ASP A 221 -13.32 -23.70 -18.98
N GLN A 222 -14.22 -23.02 -18.28
CA GLN A 222 -15.38 -22.35 -18.87
C GLN A 222 -15.03 -20.96 -19.45
N ILE A 223 -13.87 -20.42 -19.12
CA ILE A 223 -13.39 -19.17 -19.68
C ILE A 223 -12.74 -19.43 -21.04
N THR A 224 -13.45 -19.07 -22.11
CA THR A 224 -13.06 -19.34 -23.48
C THR A 224 -12.10 -18.30 -24.06
N GLY A 225 -11.40 -18.66 -25.15
CA GLY A 225 -10.51 -17.80 -25.90
C GLY A 225 -9.12 -17.66 -25.28
N LYS A 226 -8.26 -16.88 -25.96
CA LYS A 226 -6.83 -16.76 -25.61
C LYS A 226 -6.56 -16.34 -24.15
N LYS A 227 -7.44 -15.52 -23.56
CA LYS A 227 -7.27 -15.10 -22.17
C LYS A 227 -7.62 -16.19 -21.16
N GLY A 228 -8.61 -17.04 -21.49
CA GLY A 228 -8.90 -18.24 -20.69
C GLY A 228 -7.80 -19.29 -20.79
N GLU A 229 -7.19 -19.43 -21.96
CA GLU A 229 -6.00 -20.27 -22.14
C GLU A 229 -4.84 -19.77 -21.29
N ALA A 230 -4.53 -18.46 -21.37
CA ALA A 230 -3.49 -17.84 -20.57
C ALA A 230 -3.77 -17.97 -19.05
N LEU A 231 -5.01 -17.83 -18.60
CA LEU A 231 -5.38 -18.04 -17.20
C LEU A 231 -5.03 -19.47 -16.76
N ARG A 232 -5.43 -20.48 -17.53
CA ARG A 232 -5.15 -21.90 -17.22
C ARG A 232 -3.66 -22.22 -17.16
N GLU A 233 -2.87 -21.63 -18.05
CA GLU A 233 -1.41 -21.78 -18.08
C GLU A 233 -0.72 -21.12 -16.88
N HIS A 234 -1.32 -20.06 -16.30
CA HIS A 234 -0.76 -19.27 -15.21
C HIS A 234 -1.50 -19.40 -13.86
N LEU A 235 -2.33 -20.45 -13.69
CA LEU A 235 -3.05 -20.68 -12.42
C LEU A 235 -2.12 -20.77 -11.21
N GLY A 236 -0.92 -21.36 -11.39
CA GLY A 236 0.08 -21.45 -10.32
C GLY A 236 0.54 -20.07 -9.83
N ASP A 237 0.73 -19.11 -10.74
CA ASP A 237 1.08 -17.74 -10.41
C ASP A 237 -0.07 -17.06 -9.67
N VAL A 238 -1.30 -17.20 -10.17
CA VAL A 238 -2.50 -16.60 -9.55
C VAL A 238 -2.71 -17.11 -8.13
N ILE A 239 -2.55 -18.43 -7.90
CA ILE A 239 -2.69 -19.04 -6.57
C ILE A 239 -1.59 -18.55 -5.61
N ARG A 240 -0.37 -18.42 -6.10
CA ARG A 240 0.75 -17.89 -5.28
C ARG A 240 0.57 -16.41 -4.93
N ASN A 241 0.06 -15.60 -5.86
CA ASN A 241 -0.10 -14.15 -5.68
C ASN A 241 -1.24 -13.78 -4.74
N ARG A 242 -2.09 -14.73 -4.37
CA ARG A 242 -3.19 -14.57 -3.43
C ARG A 242 -2.69 -14.58 -1.98
#